data_54970ece2206be3edb3e887f122493fc
#
_entry.id   54970ece2206be3edb3e887f122493fc
#
_cell.length_a   1.000
_cell.length_b   1.000
_cell.length_c   1.000
_cell.angle_alpha   90.00
_cell.angle_beta   90.00
_cell.angle_gamma   90.00
#
_symmetry.space_group_name_H-M   'P 1'
#
loop_
_entity.id
_entity.type
_entity.pdbx_description
1 polymer ?
#
loop_
_entity_poly.entity_id
_entity_poly.type
_entity_poly.pdbx_seq_one_letter_code
_entity_poly.pdbx_strand_id
1 'polypeptide(L)'
;PVVTMPRKAQYDIAAAFGVSSVWIPPLASVQTLADRVSRYGTTLYHGEKPMWVSAPLTVHRRCDDPMFRLCNEIAYGSMMVSGVQRRLDDPEHPDLFDGPHEQKILPSRWIDVPARTPGTHLQDNQIEELRNQIEQLQDQGVAMSQIIAISPFRVVANALGSLRGRYPGLRGGTIHTAQGREADVVFLVLGGDPGAPGAKAWASSTVNLV
;
A
#
# COMPACT_ATOMS: atom_id res chain seq x y z
N PRO A 1 -12.90 -2.56 6.38
CA PRO A 1 -13.39 -3.34 7.53
C PRO A 1 -13.62 -4.80 7.11
N VAL A 2 -13.13 -5.73 7.94
CA VAL A 2 -13.36 -7.15 7.70
C VAL A 2 -14.82 -7.45 8.03
N VAL A 3 -15.62 -7.76 7.01
CA VAL A 3 -17.01 -8.16 7.20
C VAL A 3 -17.02 -9.65 7.55
N THR A 4 -17.34 -9.99 8.78
CA THR A 4 -17.36 -11.36 9.27
C THR A 4 -18.72 -12.04 9.12
N MET A 5 -19.78 -11.26 8.86
CA MET A 5 -21.13 -11.77 8.71
C MET A 5 -21.47 -12.06 7.25
N PRO A 6 -22.07 -13.21 6.92
CA PRO A 6 -22.52 -13.53 5.57
C PRO A 6 -23.47 -12.47 5.01
N ARG A 7 -23.34 -12.12 3.74
CA ARG A 7 -24.17 -11.09 3.07
C ARG A 7 -25.66 -11.29 3.28
N LYS A 8 -26.14 -12.53 3.11
CA LYS A 8 -27.55 -12.87 3.28
C LYS A 8 -28.05 -12.45 4.67
N ALA A 9 -27.33 -12.82 5.71
CA ALA A 9 -27.69 -12.45 7.09
C ALA A 9 -27.74 -10.94 7.30
N GLN A 10 -26.82 -10.19 6.68
CA GLN A 10 -26.83 -8.72 6.75
C GLN A 10 -28.11 -8.14 6.12
N TYR A 11 -28.50 -8.64 4.95
CA TYR A 11 -29.73 -8.17 4.27
C TYR A 11 -30.99 -8.58 5.04
N ASP A 12 -31.02 -9.80 5.59
CA ASP A 12 -32.16 -10.30 6.37
C ASP A 12 -32.38 -9.45 7.63
N ILE A 13 -31.30 -9.11 8.35
CA ILE A 13 -31.34 -8.23 9.52
C ILE A 13 -31.80 -6.83 9.13
N ALA A 14 -31.21 -6.25 8.10
CA ALA A 14 -31.58 -4.92 7.65
C ALA A 14 -33.05 -4.83 7.24
N ALA A 15 -33.56 -5.84 6.53
CA ALA A 15 -34.98 -5.92 6.18
C ALA A 15 -35.87 -6.01 7.40
N ALA A 16 -35.49 -6.80 8.40
CA ALA A 16 -36.24 -6.94 9.66
C ALA A 16 -36.35 -5.63 10.44
N PHE A 17 -35.38 -4.74 10.33
CA PHE A 17 -35.35 -3.42 10.97
C PHE A 17 -35.70 -2.26 10.04
N GLY A 18 -36.17 -2.53 8.82
CA GLY A 18 -36.52 -1.49 7.85
C GLY A 18 -35.32 -0.64 7.36
N VAL A 19 -34.11 -1.15 7.47
CA VAL A 19 -32.89 -0.45 7.05
C VAL A 19 -32.65 -0.67 5.57
N SER A 20 -32.52 0.41 4.80
CA SER A 20 -32.18 0.33 3.38
C SER A 20 -30.84 -0.33 3.15
N SER A 21 -30.73 -1.17 2.13
CA SER A 21 -29.51 -1.86 1.73
C SER A 21 -28.33 -0.92 1.41
N VAL A 22 -28.61 0.34 1.07
CA VAL A 22 -27.56 1.36 0.83
C VAL A 22 -26.73 1.71 2.09
N TRP A 23 -27.20 1.32 3.27
CA TRP A 23 -26.54 1.54 4.56
C TRP A 23 -25.75 0.33 5.05
N ILE A 24 -25.71 -0.75 4.27
CA ILE A 24 -25.11 -2.03 4.68
C ILE A 24 -23.78 -2.26 3.97
N PRO A 25 -22.75 -2.79 4.66
CA PRO A 25 -21.56 -3.30 4.02
C PRO A 25 -21.90 -4.45 3.03
N PRO A 26 -21.22 -4.61 1.91
CA PRO A 26 -20.05 -3.87 1.44
C PRO A 26 -20.40 -2.63 0.61
N LEU A 27 -21.68 -2.26 0.48
CA LEU A 27 -22.12 -1.11 -0.31
C LEU A 27 -21.87 0.22 0.39
N ALA A 28 -21.70 0.19 1.71
CA ALA A 28 -21.38 1.37 2.50
C ALA A 28 -20.18 1.12 3.40
N SER A 29 -19.27 2.08 3.45
CA SER A 29 -18.23 2.21 4.47
C SER A 29 -18.66 3.28 5.48
N VAL A 30 -17.96 3.37 6.62
CA VAL A 30 -18.18 4.45 7.58
C VAL A 30 -18.00 5.82 6.91
N GLN A 31 -17.02 5.94 6.00
CA GLN A 31 -16.79 7.16 5.23
C GLN A 31 -18.01 7.51 4.35
N THR A 32 -18.53 6.56 3.58
CA THR A 32 -19.71 6.80 2.73
C THR A 32 -20.96 7.13 3.53
N LEU A 33 -21.08 6.62 4.76
CA LEU A 33 -22.18 6.99 5.68
C LEU A 33 -22.02 8.42 6.17
N ALA A 34 -20.81 8.82 6.55
CA ALA A 34 -20.49 10.19 6.95
C ALA A 34 -20.72 11.17 5.80
N ASP A 35 -20.29 10.82 4.57
CA ASP A 35 -20.46 11.62 3.38
C ASP A 35 -21.94 11.93 3.09
N ARG A 36 -22.83 10.97 3.31
CA ARG A 36 -24.27 11.14 3.05
C ARG A 36 -24.98 12.10 3.98
N VAL A 37 -24.49 12.29 5.20
CA VAL A 37 -25.10 13.19 6.19
C VAL A 37 -24.48 14.59 6.16
N SER A 38 -23.37 14.78 5.47
CA SER A 38 -22.71 16.09 5.38
C SER A 38 -23.36 16.95 4.28
N ARG A 39 -23.54 18.23 4.60
CA ARG A 39 -24.00 19.25 3.62
C ARG A 39 -22.89 19.83 2.79
N TYR A 40 -21.65 19.70 3.23
CA TYR A 40 -20.46 20.29 2.60
C TYR A 40 -19.53 19.20 2.13
N GLY A 41 -19.00 19.33 0.95
CA GLY A 41 -18.11 18.38 0.34
C GLY A 41 -17.75 18.77 -1.08
N THR A 42 -17.14 17.83 -1.78
CA THR A 42 -16.80 17.99 -3.21
C THR A 42 -17.09 16.70 -3.95
N THR A 43 -17.18 16.80 -5.25
CA THR A 43 -17.30 15.62 -6.11
C THR A 43 -15.93 15.26 -6.66
N LEU A 44 -15.48 14.06 -6.31
CA LEU A 44 -14.29 13.46 -6.92
C LEU A 44 -14.69 12.62 -8.12
N TYR A 45 -13.82 12.56 -9.11
CA TYR A 45 -14.02 11.72 -10.28
C TYR A 45 -13.02 10.58 -10.24
N HIS A 46 -13.51 9.36 -10.21
CA HIS A 46 -12.74 8.16 -10.39
C HIS A 46 -13.01 7.62 -11.80
N GLY A 47 -12.17 7.99 -12.76
CA GLY A 47 -12.51 7.90 -14.17
C GLY A 47 -13.73 8.78 -14.49
N GLU A 48 -14.74 8.22 -15.14
CA GLU A 48 -15.99 8.93 -15.47
C GLU A 48 -17.05 8.92 -14.35
N LYS A 49 -16.79 8.23 -13.24
CA LYS A 49 -17.78 8.08 -12.16
C LYS A 49 -17.61 9.16 -11.10
N PRO A 50 -18.62 10.03 -10.93
CA PRO A 50 -18.62 11.01 -9.86
C PRO A 50 -18.88 10.32 -8.51
N MET A 51 -18.13 10.73 -7.51
CA MET A 51 -18.30 10.31 -6.13
C MET A 51 -18.31 11.52 -5.21
N TRP A 52 -19.39 11.68 -4.46
CA TRP A 52 -19.49 12.73 -3.45
C TRP A 52 -18.64 12.36 -2.23
N VAL A 53 -17.80 13.28 -1.78
CA VAL A 53 -16.95 13.14 -0.60
C VAL A 53 -17.12 14.37 0.27
N SER A 54 -17.51 14.19 1.53
CA SER A 54 -17.66 15.26 2.48
C SER A 54 -16.30 15.60 3.12
N ALA A 55 -15.98 16.88 3.20
CA ALA A 55 -14.82 17.41 3.91
C ALA A 55 -13.54 16.53 3.76
N PRO A 56 -13.08 16.26 2.53
CA PRO A 56 -11.93 15.40 2.32
C PRO A 56 -10.68 15.99 2.97
N LEU A 57 -9.87 15.13 3.59
CA LEU A 57 -8.54 15.53 4.04
C LEU A 57 -7.67 15.72 2.80
N THR A 58 -7.23 16.94 2.55
CA THR A 58 -6.49 17.30 1.33
C THR A 58 -4.99 17.40 1.54
N VAL A 59 -4.52 17.35 2.78
CA VAL A 59 -3.09 17.43 3.08
C VAL A 59 -2.54 16.03 3.35
N HIS A 60 -1.67 15.57 2.47
CA HIS A 60 -0.97 14.31 2.62
C HIS A 60 0.32 14.48 3.43
N ARG A 61 0.48 13.69 4.50
CA ARG A 61 1.63 13.78 5.43
C ARG A 61 2.34 12.44 5.64
N ARG A 62 2.32 11.55 4.65
CA ARG A 62 2.87 10.20 4.83
C ARG A 62 4.09 9.92 3.99
N CYS A 63 4.06 10.20 2.72
CA CYS A 63 5.15 9.89 1.80
C CYS A 63 5.50 11.08 0.91
N ASP A 64 6.74 11.09 0.45
CA ASP A 64 7.30 12.05 -0.48
C ASP A 64 7.11 11.61 -1.93
N ASP A 65 7.55 12.45 -2.85
CA ASP A 65 7.70 12.07 -4.25
C ASP A 65 8.78 10.98 -4.41
N PRO A 66 8.60 10.04 -5.35
CA PRO A 66 7.51 9.97 -6.33
C PRO A 66 6.22 9.30 -5.83
N MET A 67 6.22 8.72 -4.63
CA MET A 67 5.10 7.97 -4.08
C MET A 67 3.86 8.84 -3.88
N PHE A 68 4.04 10.06 -3.35
CA PHE A 68 2.95 11.00 -3.18
C PHE A 68 2.25 11.31 -4.50
N ARG A 69 3.01 11.66 -5.54
CA ARG A 69 2.45 12.01 -6.85
C ARG A 69 1.69 10.85 -7.47
N LEU A 70 2.26 9.64 -7.44
CA LEU A 70 1.60 8.44 -7.95
C LEU A 70 0.29 8.15 -7.22
N CYS A 71 0.30 8.18 -5.88
CA CYS A 71 -0.92 7.97 -5.10
C CYS A 71 -1.96 9.06 -5.37
N ASN A 72 -1.53 10.32 -5.49
CA ASN A 72 -2.41 11.45 -5.73
C ASN A 72 -3.12 11.33 -7.09
N GLU A 73 -2.39 10.95 -8.14
CA GLU A 73 -2.99 10.72 -9.47
C GLU A 73 -3.94 9.51 -9.48
N ILE A 74 -3.50 8.37 -8.91
CA ILE A 74 -4.24 7.11 -9.02
C ILE A 74 -5.50 7.12 -8.15
N ALA A 75 -5.41 7.64 -6.92
CA ALA A 75 -6.44 7.46 -5.91
C ALA A 75 -7.23 8.73 -5.58
N TYR A 76 -6.63 9.91 -5.78
CA TYR A 76 -7.19 11.16 -5.28
C TYR A 76 -7.44 12.21 -6.37
N GLY A 77 -7.34 11.84 -7.65
CA GLY A 77 -7.61 12.75 -8.78
C GLY A 77 -6.78 14.03 -8.71
N SER A 78 -5.56 13.94 -8.22
CA SER A 78 -4.61 15.06 -8.02
C SER A 78 -5.09 16.15 -7.05
N MET A 79 -6.03 15.82 -6.16
CA MET A 79 -6.63 16.78 -5.22
C MET A 79 -5.76 17.01 -3.97
N MET A 80 -4.90 16.07 -3.61
CA MET A 80 -4.08 16.14 -2.41
C MET A 80 -2.93 17.13 -2.57
N VAL A 81 -2.61 17.83 -1.49
CA VAL A 81 -1.43 18.70 -1.37
C VAL A 81 -0.40 18.00 -0.52
N SER A 82 0.86 17.98 -0.96
CA SER A 82 1.94 17.43 -0.15
C SER A 82 2.19 18.31 1.08
N GLY A 83 2.04 17.72 2.25
CA GLY A 83 2.37 18.35 3.53
C GLY A 83 3.64 17.76 4.16
N VAL A 84 4.29 16.82 3.46
CA VAL A 84 5.61 16.30 3.85
C VAL A 84 6.65 17.10 3.10
N GLN A 85 7.49 17.78 3.85
CA GLN A 85 8.65 18.47 3.31
C GLN A 85 9.88 17.80 3.92
N ARG A 86 10.25 16.66 3.42
CA ARG A 86 11.57 16.12 3.66
C ARG A 86 12.49 16.81 2.67
N ARG A 87 13.18 17.80 3.16
CA ARG A 87 14.26 18.40 2.39
C ARG A 87 15.53 17.64 2.70
N LEU A 88 16.18 17.16 1.68
CA LEU A 88 17.52 16.57 1.79
C LEU A 88 18.55 17.54 2.37
N ASP A 89 18.19 18.81 2.51
CA ASP A 89 18.98 19.93 2.99
C ASP A 89 18.42 20.61 4.25
N ASP A 90 17.44 20.00 4.93
CA ASP A 90 16.88 20.56 6.16
C ASP A 90 17.61 20.03 7.40
N PRO A 91 18.46 20.84 8.06
CA PRO A 91 19.25 20.42 9.23
C PRO A 91 18.39 20.13 10.47
N GLU A 92 17.13 20.58 10.52
CA GLU A 92 16.24 20.33 11.66
C GLU A 92 15.50 18.98 11.54
N HIS A 93 15.46 18.42 10.33
CA HIS A 93 14.86 17.12 10.07
C HIS A 93 15.86 16.24 9.31
N PRO A 94 16.89 15.74 9.99
CA PRO A 94 17.83 14.81 9.37
C PRO A 94 17.01 13.64 8.83
N ASP A 95 16.99 13.52 7.53
CA ASP A 95 16.41 12.36 6.88
C ASP A 95 17.21 11.12 7.32
N LEU A 96 16.62 9.95 7.20
CA LEU A 96 17.30 8.67 7.45
C LEU A 96 18.63 8.56 6.70
N PHE A 97 18.79 9.41 5.72
CA PHE A 97 19.84 9.48 4.74
C PHE A 97 20.83 10.62 5.01
N ASP A 98 20.55 11.47 6.00
CA ASP A 98 21.38 12.59 6.43
C ASP A 98 22.33 12.24 7.58
N GLY A 99 22.58 10.97 7.80
CA GLY A 99 23.58 10.54 8.78
C GLY A 99 25.01 10.92 8.35
N PRO A 100 25.99 10.79 9.27
CA PRO A 100 27.41 11.03 8.97
C PRO A 100 27.96 10.10 7.87
N HIS A 101 27.15 9.20 7.43
CA HIS A 101 27.34 8.40 6.25
C HIS A 101 26.56 9.09 5.13
N GLU A 102 27.21 9.80 4.28
CA GLU A 102 26.72 10.30 2.98
C GLU A 102 26.16 9.19 2.09
N GLN A 103 25.40 8.32 2.68
CA GLN A 103 25.00 7.09 2.02
C GLN A 103 23.61 7.27 1.47
N LYS A 104 23.70 7.57 0.35
CA LYS A 104 22.83 7.56 -0.79
C LYS A 104 21.98 6.32 -0.81
N ILE A 105 20.96 6.30 0.01
CA ILE A 105 19.85 5.41 -0.26
C ILE A 105 19.36 5.81 -1.63
N LEU A 106 19.41 4.82 -2.49
CA LEU A 106 19.03 4.99 -3.87
C LEU A 106 17.60 5.50 -3.91
N PRO A 107 17.28 6.47 -4.76
CA PRO A 107 15.93 6.97 -4.91
C PRO A 107 14.97 5.82 -5.21
N SER A 108 13.70 5.99 -4.86
CA SER A 108 12.64 5.04 -5.21
C SER A 108 12.77 4.61 -6.66
N ARG A 109 12.89 3.32 -6.91
CA ARG A 109 13.17 2.78 -8.25
C ARG A 109 12.44 1.47 -8.49
N TRP A 110 12.23 1.18 -9.72
CA TRP A 110 11.80 -0.12 -10.20
C TRP A 110 13.01 -1.00 -10.51
N ILE A 111 13.01 -2.23 -10.00
CA ILE A 111 14.02 -3.25 -10.34
C ILE A 111 13.29 -4.33 -11.14
N ASP A 112 13.62 -4.46 -12.41
CA ASP A 112 13.00 -5.47 -13.26
C ASP A 112 13.64 -6.84 -13.04
N VAL A 113 12.87 -7.72 -12.42
CA VAL A 113 13.26 -9.12 -12.18
C VAL A 113 12.15 -10.02 -12.74
N PRO A 114 12.29 -10.46 -13.99
CA PRO A 114 11.25 -11.24 -14.65
C PRO A 114 10.92 -12.54 -13.93
N ALA A 115 9.62 -12.85 -13.84
CA ALA A 115 9.17 -14.13 -13.33
C ALA A 115 9.62 -15.28 -14.27
N ARG A 116 10.18 -16.34 -13.70
CA ARG A 116 10.76 -17.46 -14.44
C ARG A 116 10.05 -18.78 -14.19
N THR A 117 9.51 -18.99 -13.00
CA THR A 117 8.90 -20.25 -12.58
C THR A 117 7.39 -20.21 -12.78
N PRO A 118 6.82 -21.03 -13.71
CA PRO A 118 5.39 -21.13 -13.90
C PRO A 118 4.73 -21.93 -12.76
N GLY A 119 3.42 -21.73 -12.58
CA GLY A 119 2.61 -22.44 -11.58
C GLY A 119 2.68 -21.85 -10.17
N THR A 120 3.43 -20.77 -9.98
CA THR A 120 3.50 -20.07 -8.68
C THR A 120 3.75 -18.59 -8.86
N HIS A 121 3.19 -17.79 -7.95
CA HIS A 121 3.52 -16.37 -7.84
C HIS A 121 4.83 -16.12 -7.09
N LEU A 122 5.34 -17.11 -6.34
CA LEU A 122 6.63 -17.01 -5.67
C LEU A 122 7.74 -17.23 -6.69
N GLN A 123 8.62 -16.26 -6.79
CA GLN A 123 9.75 -16.28 -7.71
C GLN A 123 11.05 -16.16 -6.91
N ASP A 124 11.85 -17.23 -6.88
CA ASP A 124 13.07 -17.29 -6.07
C ASP A 124 14.08 -16.21 -6.45
N ASN A 125 14.20 -15.90 -7.74
CA ASN A 125 15.08 -14.84 -8.24
C ASN A 125 14.67 -13.44 -7.76
N GLN A 126 13.36 -13.20 -7.54
CA GLN A 126 12.89 -11.92 -6.95
C GLN A 126 13.20 -11.88 -5.44
N ILE A 127 13.08 -13.00 -4.74
CA ILE A 127 13.49 -13.09 -3.33
C ILE A 127 14.99 -12.92 -3.16
N GLU A 128 15.78 -13.47 -4.08
CA GLU A 128 17.24 -13.31 -4.09
C GLU A 128 17.62 -11.84 -4.30
N GLU A 129 17.02 -11.19 -5.31
CA GLU A 129 17.26 -9.76 -5.53
C GLU A 129 16.85 -8.90 -4.32
N LEU A 130 15.70 -9.20 -3.70
CA LEU A 130 15.31 -8.53 -2.46
C LEU A 130 16.37 -8.67 -1.36
N ARG A 131 16.94 -9.88 -1.19
CA ARG A 131 18.02 -10.09 -0.21
C ARG A 131 19.24 -9.23 -0.51
N ASN A 132 19.66 -9.19 -1.76
CA ASN A 132 20.77 -8.35 -2.19
C ASN A 132 20.54 -6.88 -1.84
N GLN A 133 19.32 -6.38 -2.08
CA GLN A 133 18.96 -5.00 -1.75
C GLN A 133 18.92 -4.76 -0.23
N ILE A 134 18.40 -5.71 0.55
CA ILE A 134 18.39 -5.63 2.01
C ILE A 134 19.81 -5.62 2.57
N GLU A 135 20.69 -6.49 2.07
CA GLU A 135 22.09 -6.58 2.50
C GLU A 135 22.85 -5.27 2.16
N GLN A 136 22.63 -4.70 0.98
CA GLN A 136 23.18 -3.38 0.64
C GLN A 136 22.73 -2.27 1.60
N LEU A 137 21.46 -2.25 1.98
CA LEU A 137 20.94 -1.28 2.95
C LEU A 137 21.52 -1.51 4.34
N GLN A 138 21.69 -2.77 4.75
CA GLN A 138 22.31 -3.13 6.02
C GLN A 138 23.76 -2.68 6.08
N ASP A 139 24.51 -2.87 5.02
CA ASP A 139 25.91 -2.41 4.89
C ASP A 139 26.00 -0.88 4.94
N GLN A 140 24.92 -0.21 4.53
CA GLN A 140 24.75 1.24 4.64
C GLN A 140 24.27 1.69 6.02
N GLY A 141 24.08 0.81 6.97
CA GLY A 141 23.67 1.15 8.33
C GLY A 141 22.16 1.28 8.55
N VAL A 142 21.33 0.92 7.56
CA VAL A 142 19.86 0.95 7.72
C VAL A 142 19.43 -0.18 8.65
N ALA A 143 18.73 0.16 9.72
CA ALA A 143 18.23 -0.84 10.66
C ALA A 143 17.10 -1.68 10.03
N MET A 144 17.10 -2.99 10.27
CA MET A 144 16.08 -3.89 9.72
C MET A 144 14.65 -3.51 10.15
N SER A 145 14.48 -2.89 11.30
CA SER A 145 13.18 -2.38 11.78
C SER A 145 12.60 -1.25 10.94
N GLN A 146 13.45 -0.57 10.17
CA GLN A 146 13.07 0.50 9.26
C GLN A 146 12.62 0.00 7.88
N ILE A 147 12.75 -1.31 7.65
CA ILE A 147 12.43 -1.94 6.38
C ILE A 147 11.15 -2.76 6.48
N ILE A 148 10.29 -2.63 5.48
CA ILE A 148 9.13 -3.49 5.29
C ILE A 148 9.13 -4.06 3.87
N ALA A 149 8.88 -5.36 3.73
CA ALA A 149 8.72 -6.02 2.45
C ALA A 149 7.30 -6.56 2.32
N ILE A 150 6.58 -6.16 1.27
CA ILE A 150 5.18 -6.50 1.06
C ILE A 150 4.93 -7.09 -0.31
N SER A 151 3.85 -7.87 -0.41
CA SER A 151 3.41 -8.43 -1.68
C SER A 151 1.88 -8.50 -1.76
N PRO A 152 1.30 -8.37 -2.95
CA PRO A 152 -0.13 -8.64 -3.16
C PRO A 152 -0.47 -10.13 -3.02
N PHE A 153 0.49 -11.03 -3.22
CA PHE A 153 0.27 -12.46 -3.20
C PHE A 153 0.69 -13.11 -1.87
N ARG A 154 -0.23 -13.87 -1.28
CA ARG A 154 -0.02 -14.53 0.03
C ARG A 154 1.20 -15.46 0.04
N VAL A 155 1.42 -16.23 -1.03
CA VAL A 155 2.57 -17.14 -1.12
C VAL A 155 3.90 -16.39 -1.05
N VAL A 156 3.99 -15.25 -1.73
CA VAL A 156 5.17 -14.37 -1.66
C VAL A 156 5.29 -13.74 -0.28
N ALA A 157 4.19 -13.21 0.26
CA ALA A 157 4.17 -12.62 1.59
C ALA A 157 4.61 -13.57 2.69
N ASN A 158 4.27 -14.86 2.58
CA ASN A 158 4.75 -15.89 3.52
C ASN A 158 6.27 -16.08 3.42
N ALA A 159 6.81 -16.10 2.20
CA ALA A 159 8.26 -16.16 2.00
C ALA A 159 8.96 -14.90 2.57
N LEU A 160 8.38 -13.72 2.36
CA LEU A 160 8.89 -12.47 2.97
C LEU A 160 8.87 -12.54 4.51
N GLY A 161 7.80 -13.09 5.09
CA GLY A 161 7.69 -13.30 6.54
C GLY A 161 8.78 -14.22 7.10
N SER A 162 9.18 -15.23 6.34
CA SER A 162 10.24 -16.18 6.72
C SER A 162 11.64 -15.54 6.77
N LEU A 163 11.84 -14.41 6.06
CA LEU A 163 13.13 -13.71 6.08
C LEU A 163 13.47 -13.12 7.45
N ARG A 164 12.51 -13.01 8.37
CA ARG A 164 12.76 -12.55 9.76
C ARG A 164 13.77 -13.41 10.50
N GLY A 165 13.87 -14.70 10.17
CA GLY A 165 14.86 -15.59 10.77
C GLY A 165 16.29 -15.19 10.43
N ARG A 166 16.50 -14.68 9.20
CA ARG A 166 17.81 -14.21 8.72
C ARG A 166 18.05 -12.74 9.03
N TYR A 167 17.00 -11.92 8.98
CA TYR A 167 17.07 -10.47 9.20
C TYR A 167 16.15 -10.05 10.36
N PRO A 168 16.63 -10.19 11.62
CA PRO A 168 15.85 -9.81 12.80
C PRO A 168 15.43 -8.34 12.75
N GLY A 169 14.14 -8.07 12.94
CA GLY A 169 13.59 -6.72 12.83
C GLY A 169 12.91 -6.42 11.49
N LEU A 170 13.26 -7.12 10.41
CA LEU A 170 12.59 -6.97 9.13
C LEU A 170 11.09 -7.32 9.26
N ARG A 171 10.25 -6.49 8.69
CA ARG A 171 8.79 -6.74 8.62
C ARG A 171 8.42 -7.23 7.24
N GLY A 172 7.70 -8.35 7.15
CA GLY A 172 7.24 -8.92 5.89
C GLY A 172 5.78 -9.33 5.97
N GLY A 173 5.05 -9.20 4.85
CA GLY A 173 3.66 -9.61 4.81
C GLY A 173 2.91 -9.23 3.53
N THR A 174 1.59 -9.31 3.58
CA THR A 174 0.72 -8.84 2.52
C THR A 174 0.52 -7.32 2.59
N ILE A 175 0.06 -6.70 1.51
CA ILE A 175 -0.34 -5.29 1.49
C ILE A 175 -1.34 -5.00 2.62
N HIS A 176 -2.32 -5.88 2.85
CA HIS A 176 -3.32 -5.71 3.91
C HIS A 176 -2.72 -5.77 5.33
N THR A 177 -1.70 -6.60 5.55
CA THR A 177 -1.04 -6.68 6.88
C THR A 177 -0.12 -5.49 7.15
N ALA A 178 0.27 -4.78 6.11
CA ALA A 178 1.07 -3.57 6.21
C ALA A 178 0.22 -2.29 6.35
N GLN A 179 -1.08 -2.39 6.11
CA GLN A 179 -1.98 -1.24 6.20
C GLN A 179 -1.90 -0.57 7.58
N GLY A 180 -1.71 0.76 7.59
CA GLY A 180 -1.54 1.55 8.82
C GLY A 180 -0.15 1.49 9.43
N ARG A 181 0.80 0.78 8.82
CA ARG A 181 2.20 0.75 9.25
C ARG A 181 3.03 1.69 8.39
N GLU A 182 4.08 2.21 8.99
CA GLU A 182 5.05 3.07 8.34
C GLU A 182 6.44 2.45 8.40
N ALA A 183 7.24 2.73 7.37
CA ALA A 183 8.63 2.31 7.29
C ALA A 183 9.37 3.27 6.36
N ASP A 184 10.64 3.48 6.64
CA ASP A 184 11.47 4.38 5.84
C ASP A 184 11.81 3.77 4.49
N VAL A 185 11.94 2.45 4.44
CA VAL A 185 12.15 1.70 3.21
C VAL A 185 11.05 0.66 3.02
N VAL A 186 10.41 0.70 1.87
CA VAL A 186 9.36 -0.25 1.49
C VAL A 186 9.76 -0.98 0.22
N PHE A 187 9.83 -2.31 0.31
CA PHE A 187 9.96 -3.17 -0.87
C PHE A 187 8.60 -3.74 -1.24
N LEU A 188 8.16 -3.45 -2.46
CA LEU A 188 6.99 -4.08 -3.06
C LEU A 188 7.45 -5.22 -3.99
N VAL A 189 7.31 -6.45 -3.52
CA VAL A 189 7.66 -7.63 -4.31
C VAL A 189 6.41 -8.12 -5.02
N LEU A 190 6.36 -7.90 -6.32
CA LEU A 190 5.16 -8.19 -7.10
C LEU A 190 4.89 -9.68 -7.25
N GLY A 191 5.95 -10.51 -7.29
CA GLY A 191 5.77 -11.89 -7.67
C GLY A 191 5.31 -12.01 -9.12
N GLY A 192 4.55 -13.03 -9.41
CA GLY A 192 3.91 -13.22 -10.71
C GLY A 192 4.10 -14.64 -11.22
N ASP A 193 3.09 -15.17 -11.87
CA ASP A 193 3.12 -16.47 -12.52
C ASP A 193 3.10 -16.25 -14.04
N PRO A 194 4.14 -16.65 -14.78
CA PRO A 194 4.15 -16.54 -16.23
C PRO A 194 3.01 -17.30 -16.91
N GLY A 195 2.53 -18.36 -16.26
CA GLY A 195 1.41 -19.18 -16.72
C GLY A 195 0.01 -18.62 -16.39
N ALA A 196 -0.08 -17.60 -15.53
CA ALA A 196 -1.35 -17.04 -15.06
C ALA A 196 -1.39 -15.51 -15.12
N PRO A 197 -1.43 -14.89 -16.31
CA PRO A 197 -1.33 -13.44 -16.48
C PRO A 197 -2.50 -12.65 -15.83
N GLY A 198 -3.65 -13.27 -15.61
CA GLY A 198 -4.81 -12.63 -14.99
C GLY A 198 -4.59 -12.13 -13.56
N ALA A 199 -3.64 -12.73 -12.84
CA ALA A 199 -3.30 -12.29 -11.49
C ALA A 199 -2.65 -10.89 -11.45
N LYS A 200 -1.92 -10.52 -12.50
CA LYS A 200 -1.37 -9.16 -12.66
C LYS A 200 -2.48 -8.13 -12.83
N ALA A 201 -3.48 -8.42 -13.66
CA ALA A 201 -4.63 -7.56 -13.85
C ALA A 201 -5.42 -7.36 -12.55
N TRP A 202 -5.56 -8.41 -11.75
CA TRP A 202 -6.17 -8.30 -10.41
C TRP A 202 -5.35 -7.41 -9.48
N ALA A 203 -4.05 -7.63 -9.39
CA ALA A 203 -3.16 -6.86 -8.51
C ALA A 203 -3.08 -5.37 -8.91
N SER A 204 -3.21 -5.06 -10.20
CA SER A 204 -3.18 -3.70 -10.73
C SER A 204 -4.55 -3.00 -10.75
N SER A 205 -5.62 -3.67 -10.29
CA SER A 205 -6.92 -3.00 -10.20
C SER A 205 -6.89 -1.91 -9.13
N THR A 206 -7.52 -0.79 -9.39
CA THR A 206 -7.53 0.38 -8.49
C THR A 206 -8.03 0.04 -7.08
N VAL A 207 -8.98 -0.88 -6.97
CA VAL A 207 -9.53 -1.34 -5.68
C VAL A 207 -8.47 -2.01 -4.79
N ASN A 208 -7.42 -2.57 -5.40
CA ASN A 208 -6.34 -3.26 -4.67
C ASN A 208 -5.09 -2.37 -4.50
N LEU A 209 -5.03 -1.23 -5.19
CA LEU A 209 -3.92 -0.28 -5.12
C LEU A 209 -4.12 0.82 -4.07
N VAL A 210 -5.36 0.99 -3.57
CA VAL A 210 -5.75 2.09 -2.66
C VAL A 210 -6.06 1.59 -1.24
#